data_e25a81cc3fdc7cdea824653afd803377
#
_entry.id   e25a81cc3fdc7cdea824653afd803377
#
_cell.length_a   1.000
_cell.length_b   1.000
_cell.length_c   1.000
_cell.angle_alpha   90.00
_cell.angle_beta   90.00
_cell.angle_gamma   90.00
#
_symmetry.space_group_name_H-M   'P 1'
#
loop_
_entity.id
_entity.type
_entity.pdbx_description
1 polymer ?
#
loop_
_entity_poly.entity_id
_entity_poly.type
_entity_poly.pdbx_seq_one_letter_code
_entity_poly.pdbx_strand_id
1 'polypeptide(L)'
;FQAEDGIRDYKVTGVQTCALPICMAIYSENSQSMKKVAEPSLPPINRSLSWQVATNLLVSFRYAWQGVSYAFRSQRNFRIHVVIGTLAVGLALGLRLSPMEVAIISLTCGAVMTMELINTALESVVDLTVQQTYHELAKIAKDCAAAAVLLSALISVFVAVCLLVPPLWHLVQGL
;
A
#
# COMPACT_ATOMS: atom_id res chain seq x y z
N PHE A 1 -7.94 27.97 -2.04
CA PHE A 1 -6.95 28.42 -3.06
C PHE A 1 -5.90 29.40 -2.51
N GLN A 2 -5.67 29.43 -1.20
CA GLN A 2 -4.66 30.24 -0.53
C GLN A 2 -3.60 29.42 0.25
N ALA A 3 -3.63 28.09 0.15
CA ALA A 3 -2.70 27.25 0.89
C ALA A 3 -1.37 26.96 0.16
N GLU A 4 -1.25 27.26 -1.13
CA GLU A 4 -0.01 26.98 -1.88
C GLU A 4 1.04 28.08 -1.75
N ASP A 5 0.65 29.32 -1.48
CA ASP A 5 1.59 30.44 -1.34
C ASP A 5 2.38 30.39 -0.02
N GLY A 6 1.82 29.82 1.05
CA GLY A 6 2.51 29.67 2.33
C GLY A 6 3.67 28.66 2.33
N ILE A 7 3.63 27.65 1.45
CA ILE A 7 4.67 26.62 1.37
C ILE A 7 5.87 27.09 0.53
N ARG A 8 5.66 27.98 -0.42
CA ARG A 8 6.74 28.58 -1.22
C ARG A 8 7.59 29.57 -0.41
N ASP A 9 6.99 30.37 0.46
CA ASP A 9 7.71 31.34 1.28
C ASP A 9 8.58 30.70 2.36
N TYR A 10 8.19 29.55 2.91
CA TYR A 10 8.99 28.86 3.92
C TYR A 10 10.32 28.31 3.38
N LYS A 11 10.38 27.94 2.10
CA LYS A 11 11.63 27.50 1.45
C LYS A 11 12.53 28.65 1.03
N VAL A 12 11.98 29.83 0.74
CA VAL A 12 12.74 31.00 0.29
C VAL A 12 13.31 31.80 1.47
N THR A 13 12.60 31.89 2.57
CA THR A 13 13.07 32.59 3.77
C THR A 13 14.23 31.92 4.48
N GLY A 14 14.32 30.57 4.44
CA GLY A 14 15.44 29.84 5.02
C GLY A 14 16.78 30.02 4.30
N VAL A 15 16.75 30.40 3.02
CA VAL A 15 17.97 30.61 2.22
C VAL A 15 18.45 32.06 2.29
N GLN A 16 17.56 33.02 2.51
CA GLN A 16 17.92 34.44 2.55
C GLN A 16 18.48 34.95 3.89
N THR A 17 18.20 34.26 5.00
CA THR A 17 18.72 34.63 6.32
C THR A 17 20.15 34.17 6.59
N CYS A 18 20.75 33.35 5.72
CA CYS A 18 22.14 32.92 5.83
C CYS A 18 23.17 33.75 5.03
N ALA A 19 22.82 34.96 4.62
CA ALA A 19 23.71 35.83 3.85
C ALA A 19 24.64 36.71 4.71
N LEU A 20 24.97 36.31 5.91
CA LEU A 20 26.03 36.92 6.71
C LEU A 20 27.39 36.28 6.37
N PRO A 21 28.46 37.04 6.22
CA PRO A 21 29.81 36.53 5.86
C PRO A 21 30.32 35.41 6.77
N ILE A 22 29.87 35.41 8.00
CA ILE A 22 30.26 34.40 9.00
C ILE A 22 29.64 33.00 8.67
N CYS A 23 28.41 32.94 8.15
CA CYS A 23 27.80 31.70 7.72
C CYS A 23 28.48 31.09 6.49
N MET A 24 29.00 31.91 5.56
CA MET A 24 29.73 31.42 4.40
C MET A 24 31.06 30.76 4.77
N ALA A 25 31.78 31.33 5.75
CA ALA A 25 33.04 30.74 6.24
C ALA A 25 32.79 29.38 6.91
N ILE A 26 31.79 29.26 7.77
CA ILE A 26 31.45 28.04 8.47
C ILE A 26 30.91 26.98 7.46
N TYR A 27 30.16 27.37 6.43
CA TYR A 27 29.66 26.49 5.41
C TYR A 27 30.78 25.97 4.50
N SER A 28 31.78 26.81 4.18
CA SER A 28 32.94 26.43 3.39
C SER A 28 33.85 25.43 4.13
N GLU A 29 34.11 25.64 5.41
CA GLU A 29 34.89 24.70 6.24
C GLU A 29 34.18 23.38 6.49
N ASN A 30 32.85 23.41 6.77
CA ASN A 30 32.05 22.21 6.92
C ASN A 30 31.89 21.43 5.59
N SER A 31 31.81 22.15 4.46
CA SER A 31 31.75 21.51 3.14
C SER A 31 33.06 20.77 2.77
N GLN A 32 34.21 21.28 3.22
CA GLN A 32 35.49 20.59 3.03
C GLN A 32 35.67 19.42 4.03
N SER A 33 35.15 19.56 5.24
CA SER A 33 35.13 18.47 6.23
C SER A 33 34.17 17.35 5.84
N MET A 34 33.00 17.65 5.26
CA MET A 34 32.07 16.64 4.76
C MET A 34 32.58 15.92 3.50
N LYS A 35 33.41 16.56 2.67
CA LYS A 35 34.06 15.88 1.53
C LYS A 35 35.13 14.88 1.94
N LYS A 36 35.61 14.94 3.19
CA LYS A 36 36.56 13.96 3.76
C LYS A 36 35.92 12.81 4.51
N VAL A 37 34.62 12.88 4.81
CA VAL A 37 33.88 11.70 5.20
C VAL A 37 33.71 10.89 3.91
N ALA A 38 34.56 9.90 3.70
CA ALA A 38 34.43 8.95 2.60
C ALA A 38 32.97 8.46 2.64
N GLU A 39 32.19 8.73 1.58
CA GLU A 39 30.90 8.09 1.40
C GLU A 39 31.13 6.60 1.64
N PRO A 40 30.39 5.97 2.58
CA PRO A 40 30.48 4.53 2.69
C PRO A 40 30.14 4.01 1.30
N SER A 41 31.14 3.51 0.58
CA SER A 41 30.94 2.87 -0.71
C SER A 41 29.99 1.70 -0.45
N LEU A 42 28.69 1.93 -0.70
CA LEU A 42 27.72 0.85 -0.67
C LEU A 42 28.30 -0.25 -1.57
N PRO A 43 28.41 -1.48 -1.07
CA PRO A 43 28.91 -2.57 -1.91
C PRO A 43 28.07 -2.56 -3.20
N PRO A 44 28.70 -2.76 -4.36
CA PRO A 44 27.99 -2.72 -5.63
C PRO A 44 26.80 -3.66 -5.52
N ILE A 45 25.59 -3.12 -5.72
CA ILE A 45 24.36 -3.92 -5.70
C ILE A 45 24.53 -4.98 -6.75
N ASN A 46 24.82 -6.20 -6.31
CA ASN A 46 25.05 -7.32 -7.19
C ASN A 46 23.73 -7.75 -7.80
N ARG A 47 23.33 -7.08 -8.88
CA ARG A 47 22.08 -7.36 -9.61
C ARG A 47 21.99 -8.81 -10.09
N SER A 48 23.11 -9.52 -10.19
CA SER A 48 23.11 -10.94 -10.53
C SER A 48 22.43 -11.80 -9.47
N LEU A 49 22.46 -11.40 -8.19
CA LEU A 49 21.76 -12.10 -7.12
C LEU A 49 20.23 -11.96 -7.22
N SER A 50 19.71 -10.81 -7.70
CA SER A 50 18.27 -10.63 -7.87
C SER A 50 17.69 -11.47 -9.02
N TRP A 51 18.50 -11.79 -10.03
CA TRP A 51 18.11 -12.68 -11.14
C TRP A 51 18.21 -14.16 -10.80
N GLN A 52 19.10 -14.55 -9.90
CA GLN A 52 19.25 -15.95 -9.47
C GLN A 52 18.11 -16.43 -8.58
N VAL A 53 17.42 -15.52 -7.87
CA VAL A 53 16.26 -15.87 -7.03
C VAL A 53 15.01 -16.25 -7.84
N ALA A 54 14.93 -15.79 -9.10
CA ALA A 54 13.73 -15.98 -9.94
C ALA A 54 13.82 -17.20 -10.90
N THR A 55 14.83 -18.04 -10.82
CA THR A 55 15.04 -19.13 -11.78
C THR A 55 14.06 -20.30 -11.67
N ASN A 56 13.23 -20.35 -10.63
CA ASN A 56 12.24 -21.41 -10.47
C ASN A 56 10.87 -20.83 -10.09
N LEU A 57 9.88 -20.96 -10.99
CA LEU A 57 8.50 -20.54 -10.78
C LEU A 57 7.90 -21.10 -9.47
N LEU A 58 8.22 -22.34 -9.12
CA LEU A 58 7.75 -22.95 -7.88
C LEU A 58 8.25 -22.22 -6.62
N VAL A 59 9.48 -21.74 -6.66
CA VAL A 59 10.06 -20.92 -5.58
C VAL A 59 9.33 -19.58 -5.47
N SER A 60 9.02 -18.95 -6.59
CA SER A 60 8.25 -17.68 -6.63
C SER A 60 6.84 -17.87 -6.06
N PHE A 61 6.15 -18.94 -6.42
CA PHE A 61 4.87 -19.28 -5.82
C PHE A 61 4.96 -19.51 -4.31
N ARG A 62 6.00 -20.17 -3.85
CA ARG A 62 6.24 -20.38 -2.41
C ARG A 62 6.39 -19.05 -1.67
N TYR A 63 7.16 -18.10 -2.21
CA TYR A 63 7.31 -16.77 -1.60
C TYR A 63 6.00 -15.97 -1.63
N ALA A 64 5.27 -16.01 -2.74
CA ALA A 64 3.96 -15.37 -2.82
C ALA A 64 2.98 -15.95 -1.77
N TRP A 65 2.95 -17.28 -1.62
CA TRP A 65 2.14 -17.93 -0.60
C TRP A 65 2.53 -17.57 0.83
N GLN A 66 3.82 -17.37 1.09
CA GLN A 66 4.31 -16.90 2.40
C GLN A 66 3.78 -15.49 2.70
N GLY A 67 3.76 -14.59 1.71
CA GLY A 67 3.18 -13.26 1.85
C GLY A 67 1.69 -13.29 2.18
N VAL A 68 0.90 -14.08 1.45
CA VAL A 68 -0.54 -14.28 1.72
C VAL A 68 -0.75 -14.88 3.12
N SER A 69 0.04 -15.89 3.49
CA SER A 69 -0.04 -16.54 4.81
C SER A 69 0.31 -15.58 5.94
N TYR A 70 1.29 -14.71 5.72
CA TYR A 70 1.66 -13.66 6.67
C TYR A 70 0.49 -12.69 6.87
N ALA A 71 -0.08 -12.15 5.79
CA ALA A 71 -1.22 -11.24 5.87
C ALA A 71 -2.42 -11.89 6.57
N PHE A 72 -2.72 -13.15 6.26
CA PHE A 72 -3.82 -13.88 6.91
C PHE A 72 -3.62 -14.06 8.42
N ARG A 73 -2.37 -14.23 8.87
CA ARG A 73 -2.06 -14.40 10.31
C ARG A 73 -1.98 -13.09 11.05
N SER A 74 -1.39 -12.06 10.44
CA SER A 74 -1.11 -10.77 11.09
C SER A 74 -2.25 -9.77 10.95
N GLN A 75 -2.96 -9.77 9.79
CA GLN A 75 -3.95 -8.73 9.48
C GLN A 75 -5.38 -9.20 9.74
N ARG A 76 -6.04 -8.53 10.68
CA ARG A 76 -7.45 -8.79 11.00
C ARG A 76 -8.37 -8.49 9.80
N ASN A 77 -8.14 -7.37 9.13
CA ASN A 77 -8.96 -6.92 8.00
C ASN A 77 -8.88 -7.90 6.83
N PHE A 78 -7.69 -8.41 6.53
CA PHE A 78 -7.50 -9.42 5.48
C PHE A 78 -8.36 -10.66 5.72
N ARG A 79 -8.41 -11.17 6.97
CA ARG A 79 -9.27 -12.32 7.33
C ARG A 79 -10.74 -12.02 7.13
N ILE A 80 -11.19 -10.82 7.51
CA ILE A 80 -12.58 -10.39 7.33
C ILE A 80 -12.93 -10.37 5.84
N HIS A 81 -12.07 -9.79 5.01
CA HIS A 81 -12.30 -9.72 3.57
C HIS A 81 -12.30 -11.10 2.90
N VAL A 82 -11.44 -12.02 3.33
CA VAL A 82 -11.47 -13.42 2.86
C VAL A 82 -12.79 -14.09 3.19
N VAL A 83 -13.29 -13.95 4.42
CA VAL A 83 -14.57 -14.57 4.82
C VAL A 83 -15.73 -13.95 4.04
N ILE A 84 -15.84 -12.62 4.00
CA ILE A 84 -16.93 -11.93 3.30
C ILE A 84 -16.90 -12.23 1.80
N GLY A 85 -15.72 -12.19 1.18
CA GLY A 85 -15.55 -12.49 -0.25
C GLY A 85 -15.95 -13.93 -0.58
N THR A 86 -15.54 -14.90 0.24
CA THR A 86 -15.93 -16.30 0.07
C THR A 86 -17.44 -16.49 0.20
N LEU A 87 -18.08 -15.81 1.16
CA LEU A 87 -19.53 -15.84 1.33
C LEU A 87 -20.25 -15.19 0.14
N ALA A 88 -19.76 -14.04 -0.36
CA ALA A 88 -20.35 -13.35 -1.51
C ALA A 88 -20.29 -14.22 -2.78
N VAL A 89 -19.15 -14.83 -3.08
CA VAL A 89 -18.99 -15.73 -4.22
C VAL A 89 -19.83 -17.01 -4.03
N GLY A 90 -19.84 -17.57 -2.83
CA GLY A 90 -20.68 -18.74 -2.51
C GLY A 90 -22.17 -18.46 -2.69
N LEU A 91 -22.64 -17.28 -2.26
CA LEU A 91 -24.01 -16.83 -2.45
C LEU A 91 -24.34 -16.63 -3.95
N ALA A 92 -23.44 -16.02 -4.70
CA ALA A 92 -23.62 -15.82 -6.14
C ALA A 92 -23.78 -17.15 -6.89
N LEU A 93 -22.97 -18.15 -6.53
CA LEU A 93 -23.09 -19.51 -7.07
C LEU A 93 -24.38 -20.20 -6.64
N GLY A 94 -24.78 -20.06 -5.36
CA GLY A 94 -26.01 -20.63 -4.82
C GLY A 94 -27.27 -20.02 -5.49
N LEU A 95 -27.25 -18.73 -5.79
CA LEU A 95 -28.32 -18.05 -6.53
C LEU A 95 -28.28 -18.30 -8.04
N ARG A 96 -27.30 -19.07 -8.53
CA ARG A 96 -27.10 -19.40 -9.94
C ARG A 96 -26.96 -18.18 -10.83
N LEU A 97 -26.22 -17.17 -10.38
CA LEU A 97 -25.91 -16.00 -11.17
C LEU A 97 -25.16 -16.37 -12.44
N SER A 98 -25.23 -15.51 -13.44
CA SER A 98 -24.48 -15.73 -14.70
C SER A 98 -22.96 -15.77 -14.44
N PRO A 99 -22.18 -16.49 -15.26
CA PRO A 99 -20.73 -16.55 -15.12
C PRO A 99 -20.07 -15.16 -15.09
N MET A 100 -20.64 -14.20 -15.83
CA MET A 100 -20.14 -12.83 -15.88
C MET A 100 -20.33 -12.14 -14.52
N GLU A 101 -21.48 -12.27 -13.89
CA GLU A 101 -21.75 -11.67 -12.57
C GLU A 101 -20.86 -12.28 -11.49
N VAL A 102 -20.69 -13.61 -11.51
CA VAL A 102 -19.77 -14.30 -10.60
C VAL A 102 -18.33 -13.82 -10.81
N ALA A 103 -17.89 -13.63 -12.06
CA ALA A 103 -16.56 -13.12 -12.38
C ALA A 103 -16.37 -11.69 -11.86
N ILE A 104 -17.36 -10.81 -12.00
CA ILE A 104 -17.30 -9.42 -11.50
C ILE A 104 -17.20 -9.40 -9.98
N ILE A 105 -18.03 -10.18 -9.26
CA ILE A 105 -17.96 -10.29 -7.78
C ILE A 105 -16.59 -10.81 -7.36
N SER A 106 -16.11 -11.87 -8.00
CA SER A 106 -14.79 -12.46 -7.67
C SER A 106 -13.64 -11.49 -7.92
N LEU A 107 -13.72 -10.72 -9.01
CA LEU A 107 -12.71 -9.72 -9.35
C LEU A 107 -12.66 -8.60 -8.31
N THR A 108 -13.81 -8.07 -7.89
CA THR A 108 -13.86 -7.00 -6.88
C THR A 108 -13.38 -7.51 -5.52
N CYS A 109 -13.76 -8.71 -5.09
CA CYS A 109 -13.25 -9.32 -3.88
C CYS A 109 -11.72 -9.53 -3.95
N GLY A 110 -11.21 -10.01 -5.09
CA GLY A 110 -9.78 -10.17 -5.33
C GLY A 110 -9.03 -8.83 -5.28
N ALA A 111 -9.61 -7.77 -5.84
CA ALA A 111 -9.03 -6.43 -5.77
C ALA A 111 -8.88 -5.92 -4.32
N VAL A 112 -9.90 -6.10 -3.47
CA VAL A 112 -9.81 -5.75 -2.05
C VAL A 112 -8.67 -6.50 -1.35
N MET A 113 -8.57 -7.81 -1.56
CA MET A 113 -7.49 -8.61 -0.97
C MET A 113 -6.10 -8.20 -1.47
N THR A 114 -5.98 -7.83 -2.74
CA THR A 114 -4.74 -7.33 -3.32
C THR A 114 -4.36 -5.98 -2.69
N MET A 115 -5.31 -5.07 -2.51
CA MET A 115 -5.05 -3.79 -1.84
C MET A 115 -4.64 -3.98 -0.37
N GLU A 116 -5.21 -4.95 0.34
CA GLU A 116 -4.79 -5.30 1.70
C GLU A 116 -3.34 -5.81 1.76
N LEU A 117 -2.92 -6.64 0.79
CA LEU A 117 -1.53 -7.09 0.70
C LEU A 117 -0.56 -5.93 0.43
N ILE A 118 -0.94 -5.01 -0.45
CA ILE A 118 -0.15 -3.80 -0.75
C ILE A 118 -0.08 -2.91 0.49
N ASN A 119 -1.21 -2.70 1.19
CA ASN A 119 -1.24 -1.94 2.44
C ASN A 119 -0.28 -2.54 3.48
N THR A 120 -0.34 -3.84 3.68
CA THR A 120 0.54 -4.56 4.62
C THR A 120 2.02 -4.39 4.25
N ALA A 121 2.35 -4.44 2.96
CA ALA A 121 3.72 -4.23 2.47
C ALA A 121 4.18 -2.79 2.71
N LEU A 122 3.34 -1.80 2.42
CA LEU A 122 3.64 -0.38 2.65
C LEU A 122 3.82 -0.07 4.14
N GLU A 123 2.95 -0.59 5.01
CA GLU A 123 3.11 -0.47 6.46
C GLU A 123 4.46 -1.01 6.93
N SER A 124 4.85 -2.20 6.44
CA SER A 124 6.12 -2.82 6.79
C SER A 124 7.32 -1.99 6.33
N VAL A 125 7.28 -1.41 5.12
CA VAL A 125 8.34 -0.54 4.59
C VAL A 125 8.42 0.76 5.37
N VAL A 126 7.28 1.38 5.68
CA VAL A 126 7.23 2.61 6.47
C VAL A 126 7.80 2.36 7.87
N ASP A 127 7.38 1.28 8.55
CA ASP A 127 7.86 0.96 9.90
C ASP A 127 9.36 0.67 9.92
N LEU A 128 9.89 0.00 8.91
CA LEU A 128 11.33 -0.21 8.75
C LEU A 128 12.08 1.13 8.60
N THR A 129 11.47 2.09 7.88
CA THR A 129 12.13 3.37 7.57
C THR A 129 12.18 4.29 8.77
N VAL A 130 11.07 4.39 9.55
CA VAL A 130 10.96 5.36 10.66
C VAL A 130 11.39 4.79 12.01
N GLN A 131 11.62 3.48 12.14
CA GLN A 131 12.15 2.80 13.34
C GLN A 131 11.46 3.25 14.66
N GLN A 132 10.13 3.28 14.68
CA GLN A 132 9.31 3.70 15.83
C GLN A 132 9.35 5.20 16.17
N THR A 133 10.01 6.03 15.37
CA THR A 133 9.92 7.49 15.51
C THR A 133 8.70 8.02 14.75
N TYR A 134 8.01 9.00 15.36
CA TYR A 134 6.89 9.64 14.67
C TYR A 134 7.41 10.51 13.51
N HIS A 135 6.84 10.31 12.33
CA HIS A 135 7.09 11.14 11.17
C HIS A 135 5.77 11.39 10.42
N GLU A 136 5.45 12.65 10.16
CA GLU A 136 4.17 13.04 9.55
C GLU A 136 3.95 12.38 8.17
N LEU A 137 4.97 12.37 7.32
CA LEU A 137 4.89 11.72 6.00
C LEU A 137 4.66 10.20 6.11
N ALA A 138 5.23 9.56 7.14
CA ALA A 138 5.00 8.14 7.40
C ALA A 138 3.53 7.87 7.76
N LYS A 139 2.92 8.75 8.59
CA LYS A 139 1.50 8.70 8.89
C LYS A 139 0.66 8.87 7.63
N ILE A 140 0.94 9.91 6.82
CA ILE A 140 0.20 10.15 5.56
C ILE A 140 0.29 8.94 4.63
N ALA A 141 1.46 8.33 4.48
CA ALA A 141 1.64 7.16 3.64
C ALA A 141 0.77 5.97 4.10
N LYS A 142 0.72 5.69 5.41
CA LYS A 142 -0.13 4.66 6.00
C LYS A 142 -1.62 4.98 5.82
N ASP A 143 -2.02 6.22 6.09
CA ASP A 143 -3.41 6.66 5.94
C ASP A 143 -3.88 6.53 4.49
N CYS A 144 -3.05 6.90 3.51
CA CYS A 144 -3.35 6.72 2.08
C CYS A 144 -3.48 5.25 1.67
N ALA A 145 -2.60 4.39 2.19
CA ALA A 145 -2.66 2.95 1.92
C ALA A 145 -3.94 2.32 2.49
N ALA A 146 -4.30 2.67 3.73
CA ALA A 146 -5.55 2.24 4.35
C ALA A 146 -6.78 2.78 3.60
N ALA A 147 -6.75 4.03 3.13
CA ALA A 147 -7.82 4.62 2.34
C ALA A 147 -8.03 3.88 1.00
N ALA A 148 -6.98 3.40 0.35
CA ALA A 148 -7.08 2.62 -0.87
C ALA A 148 -7.81 1.29 -0.64
N VAL A 149 -7.55 0.62 0.50
CA VAL A 149 -8.30 -0.58 0.92
C VAL A 149 -9.78 -0.24 1.13
N LEU A 150 -10.06 0.83 1.88
CA LEU A 150 -11.43 1.25 2.17
C LEU A 150 -12.21 1.54 0.89
N LEU A 151 -11.64 2.28 -0.06
CA LEU A 151 -12.28 2.57 -1.35
C LEU A 151 -12.56 1.29 -2.14
N SER A 152 -11.61 0.36 -2.20
CA SER A 152 -11.80 -0.93 -2.86
C SER A 152 -12.93 -1.74 -2.21
N ALA A 153 -13.00 -1.75 -0.89
CA ALA A 153 -14.04 -2.44 -0.15
C ALA A 153 -15.43 -1.82 -0.40
N LEU A 154 -15.55 -0.50 -0.40
CA LEU A 154 -16.80 0.19 -0.72
C LEU A 154 -17.31 -0.12 -2.13
N ILE A 155 -16.41 -0.12 -3.12
CA ILE A 155 -16.74 -0.51 -4.51
C ILE A 155 -17.20 -1.98 -4.54
N SER A 156 -16.49 -2.88 -3.87
CA SER A 156 -16.87 -4.30 -3.82
C SER A 156 -18.25 -4.52 -3.18
N VAL A 157 -18.56 -3.81 -2.09
CA VAL A 157 -19.89 -3.85 -1.45
C VAL A 157 -20.95 -3.31 -2.41
N PHE A 158 -20.71 -2.18 -3.07
CA PHE A 158 -21.64 -1.63 -4.04
C PHE A 158 -21.95 -2.62 -5.17
N VAL A 159 -20.95 -3.24 -5.75
CA VAL A 159 -21.12 -4.26 -6.79
C VAL A 159 -21.88 -5.48 -6.27
N ALA A 160 -21.55 -5.95 -5.06
CA ALA A 160 -22.25 -7.07 -4.44
C ALA A 160 -23.74 -6.75 -4.21
N VAL A 161 -24.06 -5.56 -3.72
CA VAL A 161 -25.46 -5.11 -3.54
C VAL A 161 -26.19 -5.10 -4.89
N CYS A 162 -25.61 -4.51 -5.93
CA CYS A 162 -26.24 -4.45 -7.25
C CYS A 162 -26.53 -5.82 -7.86
N LEU A 163 -25.64 -6.80 -7.65
CA LEU A 163 -25.73 -8.11 -8.29
C LEU A 163 -26.45 -9.17 -7.44
N LEU A 164 -26.36 -9.10 -6.11
CA LEU A 164 -26.91 -10.11 -5.22
C LEU A 164 -28.33 -9.76 -4.73
N VAL A 165 -28.63 -8.48 -4.49
CA VAL A 165 -29.92 -8.09 -3.92
C VAL A 165 -31.10 -8.39 -4.84
N PRO A 166 -31.09 -8.10 -6.15
CA PRO A 166 -32.24 -8.38 -7.01
C PRO A 166 -32.64 -9.86 -7.06
N PRO A 167 -31.71 -10.81 -7.33
CA PRO A 167 -32.08 -12.23 -7.36
C PRO A 167 -32.47 -12.76 -5.96
N LEU A 168 -31.88 -12.25 -4.89
CA LEU A 168 -32.27 -12.61 -3.53
C LEU A 168 -33.70 -12.15 -3.20
N TRP A 169 -34.05 -10.92 -3.63
CA TRP A 169 -35.40 -10.40 -3.47
C TRP A 169 -36.45 -11.22 -4.21
N HIS A 170 -36.16 -11.62 -5.45
CA HIS A 170 -37.05 -12.50 -6.22
C HIS A 170 -37.21 -13.89 -5.57
N LEU A 171 -36.15 -14.44 -4.97
CA LEU A 171 -36.23 -15.71 -4.25
C LEU A 171 -37.17 -15.60 -3.03
N VAL A 172 -37.09 -14.51 -2.27
CA VAL A 172 -37.94 -14.29 -1.09
C VAL A 172 -39.38 -14.06 -1.44
N GLN A 173 -39.69 -13.39 -2.57
CA GLN A 173 -41.08 -13.17 -3.03
C GLN A 173 -41.70 -14.40 -3.69
N GLY A 174 -40.91 -15.37 -4.13
CA GLY A 174 -41.36 -16.61 -4.73
C GLY A 174 -41.58 -17.76 -3.75
N LEU A 175 -41.27 -17.53 -2.45
CA LEU A 175 -41.56 -18.40 -1.34
C LEU A 175 -42.86 -17.99 -0.66
#